data_a2964e32ae9834d7c4de10dee68958e3
#
_entry.id   a2964e32ae9834d7c4de10dee68958e3
#
_cell.length_a   1.000
_cell.length_b   1.000
_cell.length_c   1.000
_cell.angle_alpha   90.00
_cell.angle_beta   90.00
_cell.angle_gamma   90.00
#
_symmetry.space_group_name_H-M   'P 1'
#
loop_
_entity.id
_entity.type
_entity.pdbx_description
1 polymer ?
#
loop_
_entity_poly.entity_id
_entity_poly.type
_entity_poly.pdbx_seq_one_letter_code
_entity_poly.pdbx_strand_id
1 'polypeptide(L)'
;MNKSSKKKIFIHIPTERNERNWSSFGSRSSTDMNMDIAMLCIESTIRHLENDADIILYSNNDIKDIIQESNTEDLCNLNNTASISGKDLKQWESYCKAKILQKYGGIVIEPCFFFINKPSNDILFPSSLTINNEPNEGLNVSEKKWIPTTCNWISAPKKDQNLELYIKYMNYMCVHRYTEDTKYFDKTFEKLYSLNSIQPKKMGCMDLNGNPVYTADLISNKNIEFENSMFCLFINLSHMKKYRKNEWFLKLDKEEIMKSNTFIGKFITEYS
;
A
#
# COMPACT_ATOMS: atom_id res chain seq x y z
N MET A 1 -11.45 30.38 18.32
CA MET A 1 -10.89 29.85 17.05
C MET A 1 -10.83 28.35 17.18
N ASN A 2 -11.77 27.61 16.54
CA ASN A 2 -11.69 26.16 16.45
C ASN A 2 -10.46 25.81 15.61
N LYS A 3 -9.40 25.28 16.21
CA LYS A 3 -8.32 24.63 15.47
C LYS A 3 -8.98 23.50 14.67
N SER A 4 -9.18 23.70 13.37
CA SER A 4 -9.51 22.61 12.47
C SER A 4 -8.48 21.49 12.74
N SER A 5 -8.92 20.34 13.24
CA SER A 5 -8.00 19.23 13.45
C SER A 5 -7.37 18.90 12.10
N LYS A 6 -6.04 18.88 12.03
CA LYS A 6 -5.33 18.44 10.83
C LYS A 6 -5.89 17.08 10.41
N LYS A 7 -5.97 16.86 9.12
CA LYS A 7 -6.34 15.55 8.56
C LYS A 7 -5.22 14.56 8.84
N LYS A 8 -5.52 13.26 8.78
CA LYS A 8 -4.58 12.21 9.20
C LYS A 8 -4.15 11.34 8.04
N ILE A 9 -2.88 11.02 8.00
CA ILE A 9 -2.27 10.05 7.11
C ILE A 9 -1.65 8.97 7.99
N PHE A 10 -2.14 7.75 7.85
CA PHE A 10 -1.63 6.60 8.56
C PHE A 10 -0.73 5.80 7.63
N ILE A 11 0.51 5.52 8.05
CA ILE A 11 1.45 4.71 7.31
C ILE A 11 1.62 3.39 8.07
N HIS A 12 1.20 2.30 7.47
CA HIS A 12 1.33 0.97 8.04
C HIS A 12 2.77 0.47 7.88
N ILE A 13 3.43 0.18 8.99
CA ILE A 13 4.78 -0.40 9.00
C ILE A 13 4.66 -1.90 9.20
N PRO A 14 5.00 -2.73 8.19
CA PRO A 14 4.97 -4.16 8.34
C PRO A 14 5.97 -4.61 9.41
N THR A 15 5.50 -5.42 10.35
CA THR A 15 6.33 -5.93 11.45
C THR A 15 7.17 -7.15 11.05
N GLU A 16 6.77 -7.85 9.99
CA GLU A 16 7.48 -9.02 9.49
C GLU A 16 8.68 -8.60 8.65
N ARG A 17 9.86 -8.69 9.26
CA ARG A 17 11.14 -8.47 8.58
C ARG A 17 11.65 -9.68 7.80
N ASN A 18 11.00 -10.83 7.98
CA ASN A 18 11.48 -12.12 7.50
C ASN A 18 10.39 -12.84 6.70
N GLU A 19 10.49 -12.83 5.38
CA GLU A 19 9.58 -13.61 4.54
C GLU A 19 10.19 -14.98 4.23
N ARG A 20 9.72 -16.00 4.94
CA ARG A 20 10.05 -17.41 4.67
C ARG A 20 9.27 -17.99 3.48
N ASN A 21 8.29 -17.28 2.97
CA ASN A 21 7.36 -17.76 1.95
C ASN A 21 7.77 -17.31 0.55
N TRP A 22 8.95 -17.76 0.11
CA TRP A 22 9.29 -17.66 -1.30
C TRP A 22 8.42 -18.64 -2.10
N SER A 23 7.87 -18.19 -3.20
CA SER A 23 7.12 -19.06 -4.14
C SER A 23 8.02 -20.07 -4.85
N SER A 24 9.34 -19.97 -4.70
CA SER A 24 10.32 -20.89 -5.31
C SER A 24 10.77 -21.96 -4.33
N PHE A 25 10.73 -23.21 -4.78
CA PHE A 25 11.21 -24.37 -4.03
C PHE A 25 12.70 -24.22 -3.63
N GLY A 26 13.03 -24.43 -2.37
CA GLY A 26 14.41 -24.50 -1.87
C GLY A 26 14.93 -23.28 -1.12
N SER A 27 14.17 -22.21 -0.97
CA SER A 27 14.55 -21.06 -0.15
C SER A 27 14.35 -21.34 1.35
N ARG A 28 15.33 -22.00 1.98
CA ARG A 28 15.29 -22.28 3.44
C ARG A 28 16.00 -21.24 4.29
N SER A 29 16.63 -20.26 3.69
CA SER A 29 17.33 -19.21 4.43
C SER A 29 16.40 -18.07 4.75
N SER A 30 16.24 -17.80 6.04
CA SER A 30 15.69 -16.53 6.50
C SER A 30 16.73 -15.45 6.18
N THR A 31 16.45 -14.63 5.20
CA THR A 31 17.23 -13.43 4.94
C THR A 31 16.51 -12.27 5.56
N ASP A 32 17.16 -11.57 6.49
CA ASP A 32 16.70 -10.28 6.95
C ASP A 32 16.71 -9.33 5.77
N MET A 33 15.55 -8.82 5.43
CA MET A 33 15.45 -7.83 4.37
C MET A 33 15.73 -6.46 4.94
N ASN A 34 16.54 -5.70 4.22
CA ASN A 34 16.71 -4.30 4.52
C ASN A 34 15.41 -3.53 4.22
N MET A 35 14.95 -2.75 5.17
CA MET A 35 13.74 -1.94 5.04
C MET A 35 14.03 -0.53 4.51
N ASP A 36 15.24 -0.26 4.06
CA ASP A 36 15.69 1.09 3.70
C ASP A 36 14.88 1.69 2.55
N ILE A 37 14.47 0.87 1.58
CA ILE A 37 13.57 1.35 0.52
C ILE A 37 12.20 1.80 1.09
N ALA A 38 11.67 1.10 2.07
CA ALA A 38 10.43 1.50 2.74
C ALA A 38 10.64 2.78 3.57
N MET A 39 11.79 2.90 4.24
CA MET A 39 12.15 4.12 4.98
C MET A 39 12.29 5.33 4.06
N LEU A 40 12.88 5.19 2.89
CA LEU A 40 12.93 6.24 1.86
C LEU A 40 11.53 6.69 1.43
N CYS A 41 10.59 5.76 1.27
CA CYS A 41 9.19 6.07 0.99
C CYS A 41 8.53 6.85 2.13
N ILE A 42 8.77 6.46 3.40
CA ILE A 42 8.26 7.16 4.58
C ILE A 42 8.84 8.58 4.66
N GLU A 43 10.16 8.72 4.53
CA GLU A 43 10.84 10.02 4.54
C GLU A 43 10.29 10.97 3.46
N SER A 44 10.09 10.47 2.24
CA SER A 44 9.49 11.27 1.16
C SER A 44 8.04 11.65 1.47
N THR A 45 7.26 10.77 2.08
CA THR A 45 5.89 11.07 2.51
C THR A 45 5.87 12.19 3.55
N ILE A 46 6.73 12.11 4.56
CA ILE A 46 6.84 13.14 5.61
C ILE A 46 7.21 14.47 4.97
N ARG A 47 8.28 14.50 4.17
CA ARG A 47 8.78 15.72 3.52
C ARG A 47 7.70 16.48 2.76
N HIS A 48 6.84 15.76 2.02
CA HIS A 48 5.84 16.39 1.15
C HIS A 48 4.49 16.67 1.81
N LEU A 49 4.15 15.99 2.92
CA LEU A 49 2.79 16.01 3.46
C LEU A 49 2.67 16.45 4.93
N GLU A 50 3.76 16.62 5.68
CA GLU A 50 3.73 16.99 7.11
C GLU A 50 3.06 18.36 7.39
N ASN A 51 3.09 19.26 6.43
CA ASN A 51 2.43 20.57 6.57
C ASN A 51 0.91 20.50 6.42
N ASP A 52 0.39 19.47 5.73
CA ASP A 52 -1.02 19.32 5.38
C ASP A 52 -1.78 18.34 6.26
N ALA A 53 -1.09 17.40 6.85
CA ALA A 53 -1.68 16.34 7.65
C ALA A 53 -0.81 15.94 8.84
N ASP A 54 -1.44 15.33 9.84
CA ASP A 54 -0.74 14.61 10.91
C ASP A 54 -0.36 13.21 10.37
N ILE A 55 0.93 12.92 10.28
CA ILE A 55 1.43 11.62 9.81
C ILE A 55 1.63 10.71 11.01
N ILE A 56 1.00 9.55 10.97
CA ILE A 56 0.97 8.57 12.05
C ILE A 56 1.56 7.26 11.50
N LEU A 57 2.71 6.86 12.02
CA LEU A 57 3.29 5.56 11.75
C LEU A 57 2.67 4.54 12.71
N TYR A 58 2.26 3.38 12.22
CA TYR A 58 1.67 2.34 13.06
C TYR A 58 2.01 0.94 12.54
N SER A 59 2.05 -0.01 13.46
CA SER A 59 2.21 -1.43 13.18
C SER A 59 0.94 -2.21 13.51
N ASN A 60 0.91 -3.49 13.21
CA ASN A 60 -0.21 -4.37 13.58
C ASN A 60 -0.47 -4.40 15.10
N ASN A 61 0.57 -4.17 15.92
CA ASN A 61 0.42 -4.13 17.38
C ASN A 61 -0.31 -2.87 17.87
N ASP A 62 -0.23 -1.77 17.12
CA ASP A 62 -0.80 -0.48 17.52
C ASP A 62 -2.29 -0.34 17.15
N ILE A 63 -2.81 -1.27 16.33
CA ILE A 63 -4.17 -1.18 15.77
C ILE A 63 -5.24 -1.12 16.86
N LYS A 64 -5.10 -1.91 17.92
CA LYS A 64 -6.06 -1.92 19.02
C LYS A 64 -6.19 -0.56 19.69
N ASP A 65 -5.05 0.07 19.96
CA ASP A 65 -5.00 1.39 20.61
C ASP A 65 -5.54 2.48 19.68
N ILE A 66 -5.28 2.36 18.38
CA ILE A 66 -5.78 3.32 17.39
C ILE A 66 -7.29 3.21 17.27
N ILE A 67 -7.84 2.00 17.13
CA ILE A 67 -9.27 1.80 16.92
C ILE A 67 -10.05 2.01 18.22
N GLN A 68 -9.51 1.64 19.39
CA GLN A 68 -10.12 1.78 20.72
C GLN A 68 -11.55 1.24 20.81
N GLU A 69 -11.88 0.19 20.09
CA GLU A 69 -13.18 -0.43 20.18
C GLU A 69 -13.23 -1.38 21.39
N SER A 70 -14.10 -1.04 22.35
CA SER A 70 -14.34 -1.87 23.54
C SER A 70 -15.22 -3.10 23.23
N ASN A 71 -15.95 -3.10 22.14
CA ASN A 71 -16.81 -4.21 21.71
C ASN A 71 -16.09 -5.06 20.66
N THR A 72 -15.28 -5.98 21.15
CA THR A 72 -14.52 -6.96 20.36
C THR A 72 -15.38 -8.12 19.83
N GLU A 73 -16.70 -8.03 19.88
CA GLU A 73 -17.60 -9.02 19.26
C GLU A 73 -17.66 -8.92 17.74
N ASP A 74 -17.18 -7.81 17.16
CA ASP A 74 -16.98 -7.69 15.72
C ASP A 74 -15.60 -8.29 15.31
N LEU A 75 -15.40 -9.49 15.43
CA LEU A 75 -15.31 -10.69 14.60
C LEU A 75 -14.01 -11.02 13.87
N CYS A 76 -13.16 -10.14 13.58
CA CYS A 76 -11.76 -10.50 13.41
C CYS A 76 -11.17 -10.44 14.82
N ASN A 77 -11.04 -11.59 15.48
CA ASN A 77 -10.40 -11.66 16.78
C ASN A 77 -9.09 -10.88 16.76
N LEU A 78 -9.17 -9.57 17.01
CA LEU A 78 -8.01 -8.67 17.14
C LEU A 78 -7.03 -9.17 18.21
N ASN A 79 -7.45 -10.21 18.96
CA ASN A 79 -6.68 -10.81 20.06
C ASN A 79 -5.67 -11.86 19.61
N ASN A 80 -5.70 -12.35 18.37
CA ASN A 80 -4.87 -13.47 17.91
C ASN A 80 -4.10 -13.20 16.62
N THR A 81 -3.45 -12.03 16.50
CA THR A 81 -2.55 -11.74 15.36
C THR A 81 -1.43 -12.78 15.21
N ALA A 82 -0.98 -13.39 16.29
CA ALA A 82 0.05 -14.43 16.26
C ALA A 82 -0.37 -15.75 15.60
N SER A 83 -1.67 -15.98 15.39
CA SER A 83 -2.21 -17.22 14.81
C SER A 83 -2.75 -17.05 13.39
N ILE A 84 -2.77 -15.82 12.84
CA ILE A 84 -3.28 -15.53 11.51
C ILE A 84 -2.14 -15.71 10.50
N SER A 85 -2.32 -16.58 9.52
CA SER A 85 -1.30 -16.86 8.50
C SER A 85 -1.56 -16.12 7.19
N GLY A 86 -0.49 -15.66 6.56
CA GLY A 86 -0.38 -15.23 5.16
C GLY A 86 -1.57 -14.47 4.57
N LYS A 87 -2.48 -15.18 3.87
CA LYS A 87 -3.62 -14.55 3.16
C LYS A 87 -4.65 -13.96 4.12
N ASP A 88 -4.91 -14.64 5.23
CA ASP A 88 -5.85 -14.20 6.24
C ASP A 88 -5.36 -12.91 6.92
N LEU A 89 -4.04 -12.77 7.06
CA LEU A 89 -3.42 -11.56 7.60
C LEU A 89 -3.69 -10.34 6.71
N LYS A 90 -3.54 -10.46 5.40
CA LYS A 90 -3.81 -9.36 4.46
C LYS A 90 -5.27 -8.91 4.45
N GLN A 91 -6.21 -9.86 4.57
CA GLN A 91 -7.63 -9.53 4.69
C GLN A 91 -7.92 -8.78 5.99
N TRP A 92 -7.34 -9.26 7.09
CA TRP A 92 -7.45 -8.61 8.38
C TRP A 92 -6.82 -7.21 8.37
N GLU A 93 -5.65 -7.03 7.78
CA GLU A 93 -5.01 -5.71 7.61
C GLU A 93 -5.90 -4.76 6.81
N SER A 94 -6.50 -5.22 5.71
CA SER A 94 -7.42 -4.41 4.90
C SER A 94 -8.67 -4.00 5.69
N TYR A 95 -9.22 -4.91 6.49
CA TYR A 95 -10.31 -4.60 7.42
C TYR A 95 -9.89 -3.54 8.44
N CYS A 96 -8.73 -3.69 9.07
CA CYS A 96 -8.22 -2.74 10.06
C CYS A 96 -7.97 -1.34 9.46
N LYS A 97 -7.41 -1.25 8.26
CA LYS A 97 -7.25 0.00 7.53
C LYS A 97 -8.60 0.71 7.33
N ALA A 98 -9.62 -0.02 6.93
CA ALA A 98 -10.97 0.52 6.78
C ALA A 98 -11.56 1.00 8.11
N LYS A 99 -11.36 0.29 9.21
CA LYS A 99 -11.79 0.69 10.56
C LYS A 99 -11.09 1.96 11.04
N ILE A 100 -9.79 2.11 10.76
CA ILE A 100 -9.05 3.35 11.04
C ILE A 100 -9.69 4.53 10.30
N LEU A 101 -10.01 4.36 9.02
CA LEU A 101 -10.67 5.40 8.23
C LEU A 101 -12.09 5.70 8.71
N GLN A 102 -12.85 4.70 9.13
CA GLN A 102 -14.18 4.90 9.71
C GLN A 102 -14.11 5.82 10.94
N LYS A 103 -13.11 5.62 11.79
CA LYS A 103 -12.92 6.41 13.02
C LYS A 103 -12.38 7.81 12.76
N TYR A 104 -11.38 7.93 11.92
CA TYR A 104 -10.62 9.18 11.76
C TYR A 104 -10.86 9.88 10.43
N GLY A 105 -11.25 9.16 9.39
CA GLY A 105 -11.14 9.62 8.01
C GLY A 105 -9.67 9.78 7.59
N GLY A 106 -9.42 10.25 6.38
CA GLY A 106 -8.08 10.53 5.88
C GLY A 106 -7.56 9.45 4.95
N ILE A 107 -6.30 9.08 5.10
CA ILE A 107 -5.60 8.13 4.23
C ILE A 107 -4.90 7.08 5.06
N VAL A 108 -4.92 5.82 4.59
CA VAL A 108 -4.05 4.75 5.07
C VAL A 108 -3.25 4.23 3.88
N ILE A 109 -1.92 4.22 4.01
CA ILE A 109 -0.99 3.77 2.97
C ILE A 109 0.03 2.78 3.51
N GLU A 110 0.55 1.94 2.60
CA GLU A 110 1.78 1.17 2.82
C GLU A 110 3.00 2.03 2.49
N PRO A 111 4.19 1.74 3.04
CA PRO A 111 5.42 2.46 2.75
C PRO A 111 6.03 2.06 1.39
N CYS A 112 5.24 2.17 0.36
CA CYS A 112 5.56 1.76 -1.01
C CYS A 112 5.36 2.90 -2.04
N PHE A 113 5.17 4.13 -1.55
CA PHE A 113 5.02 5.33 -2.38
C PHE A 113 6.14 6.30 -2.08
N PHE A 114 7.02 6.52 -3.06
CA PHE A 114 8.04 7.56 -2.98
C PHE A 114 7.49 8.84 -3.59
N PHE A 115 7.15 9.81 -2.74
CA PHE A 115 6.57 11.09 -3.16
C PHE A 115 7.64 12.02 -3.74
N ILE A 116 7.31 12.67 -4.85
CA ILE A 116 8.14 13.70 -5.52
C ILE A 116 7.43 15.05 -5.54
N ASN A 117 6.12 15.03 -5.43
CA ASN A 117 5.28 16.22 -5.37
C ASN A 117 4.12 15.99 -4.40
N LYS A 118 3.52 17.07 -3.95
CA LYS A 118 2.29 17.03 -3.19
C LYS A 118 1.12 16.65 -4.12
N PRO A 119 0.34 15.61 -3.80
CA PRO A 119 -0.90 15.32 -4.53
C PRO A 119 -1.92 16.43 -4.36
N SER A 120 -2.86 16.52 -5.29
CA SER A 120 -3.99 17.44 -5.17
C SER A 120 -4.90 17.08 -3.98
N ASN A 121 -5.63 18.08 -3.48
CA ASN A 121 -6.46 17.90 -2.28
C ASN A 121 -7.58 16.87 -2.46
N ASP A 122 -8.09 16.67 -3.67
CA ASP A 122 -9.09 15.66 -4.00
C ASP A 122 -8.54 14.23 -3.92
N ILE A 123 -7.24 14.04 -4.11
CA ILE A 123 -6.54 12.77 -3.90
C ILE A 123 -6.20 12.56 -2.43
N LEU A 124 -5.66 13.59 -1.76
CA LEU A 124 -5.30 13.49 -0.35
C LEU A 124 -6.53 13.31 0.55
N PHE A 125 -7.63 13.98 0.21
CA PHE A 125 -8.82 14.03 1.06
C PHE A 125 -10.09 13.91 0.21
N PRO A 126 -10.31 12.73 -0.37
CA PRO A 126 -11.42 12.52 -1.28
C PRO A 126 -12.77 12.66 -0.56
N SER A 127 -13.81 12.97 -1.33
CA SER A 127 -15.19 13.06 -0.84
C SER A 127 -15.87 11.70 -0.62
N SER A 128 -15.27 10.62 -1.13
CA SER A 128 -15.74 9.25 -0.95
C SER A 128 -14.58 8.26 -0.96
N LEU A 129 -14.86 7.00 -0.62
CA LEU A 129 -13.87 5.93 -0.63
C LEU A 129 -13.11 5.89 -1.96
N THR A 130 -11.79 6.00 -1.88
CA THR A 130 -10.88 6.04 -3.02
C THR A 130 -9.74 5.06 -2.79
N ILE A 131 -9.37 4.33 -3.83
CA ILE A 131 -8.34 3.27 -3.82
C ILE A 131 -7.28 3.53 -4.90
N ASN A 132 -6.23 2.74 -4.92
CA ASN A 132 -5.24 2.80 -5.99
C ASN A 132 -5.48 1.73 -7.07
N ASN A 133 -4.90 1.99 -8.25
CA ASN A 133 -4.72 1.00 -9.30
C ASN A 133 -3.24 0.62 -9.37
N GLU A 134 -2.95 -0.66 -9.38
CA GLU A 134 -1.58 -1.16 -9.54
C GLU A 134 -1.40 -1.97 -10.83
N PRO A 135 -0.16 -2.09 -11.36
CA PRO A 135 0.12 -2.96 -12.49
C PRO A 135 -0.21 -4.42 -12.18
N ASN A 136 -0.80 -5.13 -13.12
CA ASN A 136 -1.07 -6.55 -12.98
C ASN A 136 0.21 -7.35 -13.23
N GLU A 137 0.97 -7.65 -12.18
CA GLU A 137 2.20 -8.43 -12.21
C GLU A 137 1.96 -9.96 -12.05
N GLY A 138 0.74 -10.43 -12.21
CA GLY A 138 0.39 -11.86 -12.11
C GLY A 138 0.83 -12.67 -13.32
N LEU A 139 1.05 -13.99 -13.10
CA LEU A 139 1.45 -14.94 -14.15
C LEU A 139 0.39 -15.15 -15.25
N ASN A 140 -0.86 -14.92 -14.93
CA ASN A 140 -1.93 -14.94 -15.91
C ASN A 140 -2.15 -13.50 -16.37
N VAL A 141 -1.59 -13.18 -17.52
CA VAL A 141 -1.87 -11.95 -18.26
C VAL A 141 -3.33 -11.99 -18.70
N SER A 142 -4.24 -11.79 -17.76
CA SER A 142 -5.62 -11.48 -18.07
C SER A 142 -5.62 -10.14 -18.79
N GLU A 143 -6.58 -9.90 -19.63
CA GLU A 143 -6.76 -8.75 -20.50
C GLU A 143 -6.65 -7.37 -19.79
N LYS A 144 -6.64 -7.33 -18.46
CA LYS A 144 -6.56 -6.10 -17.65
C LYS A 144 -5.12 -5.78 -17.26
N LYS A 145 -4.61 -4.66 -17.78
CA LYS A 145 -3.28 -4.12 -17.41
C LYS A 145 -3.22 -3.63 -15.95
N TRP A 146 -4.35 -3.27 -15.36
CA TRP A 146 -4.47 -2.61 -14.06
C TRP A 146 -5.40 -3.37 -13.13
N ILE A 147 -5.03 -3.40 -11.85
CA ILE A 147 -5.83 -4.01 -10.79
C ILE A 147 -6.11 -2.94 -9.73
N PRO A 148 -7.39 -2.58 -9.51
CA PRO A 148 -7.77 -1.76 -8.37
C PRO A 148 -7.54 -2.54 -7.07
N THR A 149 -7.03 -1.87 -6.04
CA THR A 149 -6.70 -2.50 -4.77
C THR A 149 -6.76 -1.51 -3.61
N THR A 150 -7.17 -1.99 -2.45
CA THR A 150 -7.12 -1.28 -1.17
C THR A 150 -5.86 -1.62 -0.38
N CYS A 151 -5.05 -2.56 -0.85
CA CYS A 151 -3.91 -3.08 -0.10
C CYS A 151 -2.86 -2.02 0.20
N ASN A 152 -2.56 -1.17 -0.78
CA ASN A 152 -1.45 -0.22 -0.69
C ASN A 152 -1.91 1.22 -0.38
N TRP A 153 -3.09 1.62 -0.88
CA TRP A 153 -3.67 2.94 -0.64
C TRP A 153 -5.17 2.82 -0.50
N ILE A 154 -5.69 3.33 0.60
CA ILE A 154 -7.13 3.49 0.82
C ILE A 154 -7.36 4.84 1.50
N SER A 155 -8.31 5.60 1.01
CA SER A 155 -8.66 6.91 1.57
C SER A 155 -10.16 7.13 1.56
N ALA A 156 -10.70 7.75 2.61
CA ALA A 156 -12.12 8.05 2.71
C ALA A 156 -12.37 9.16 3.74
N PRO A 157 -13.48 9.91 3.61
CA PRO A 157 -13.97 10.74 4.71
C PRO A 157 -14.59 9.86 5.80
N LYS A 158 -14.71 10.42 7.02
CA LYS A 158 -15.52 9.78 8.07
C LYS A 158 -16.95 9.60 7.58
N LYS A 159 -17.58 8.48 7.97
CA LYS A 159 -19.00 8.20 7.66
C LYS A 159 -19.30 8.05 6.14
N ASP A 160 -18.32 7.65 5.37
CA ASP A 160 -18.53 7.32 3.96
C ASP A 160 -19.34 6.03 3.82
N GLN A 161 -20.41 6.05 3.03
CA GLN A 161 -21.28 4.88 2.85
C GLN A 161 -20.57 3.71 2.16
N ASN A 162 -19.70 4.00 1.18
CA ASN A 162 -18.95 2.96 0.48
C ASN A 162 -17.91 2.33 1.41
N LEU A 163 -17.31 3.13 2.30
CA LEU A 163 -16.41 2.60 3.34
C LEU A 163 -17.17 1.68 4.31
N GLU A 164 -18.37 2.05 4.74
CA GLU A 164 -19.19 1.19 5.62
C GLU A 164 -19.57 -0.13 4.95
N LEU A 165 -19.94 -0.09 3.68
CA LEU A 165 -20.21 -1.30 2.89
C LEU A 165 -18.94 -2.15 2.73
N TYR A 166 -17.81 -1.52 2.47
CA TYR A 166 -16.51 -2.21 2.38
C TYR A 166 -16.15 -2.89 3.70
N ILE A 167 -16.32 -2.22 4.84
CA ILE A 167 -16.09 -2.80 6.17
C ILE A 167 -16.97 -4.04 6.40
N LYS A 168 -18.26 -3.96 6.09
CA LYS A 168 -19.18 -5.11 6.21
C LYS A 168 -18.73 -6.29 5.35
N TYR A 169 -18.31 -6.00 4.12
CA TYR A 169 -17.83 -7.01 3.20
C TYR A 169 -16.52 -7.66 3.70
N MET A 170 -15.54 -6.86 4.11
CA MET A 170 -14.28 -7.39 4.65
C MET A 170 -14.48 -8.18 5.93
N ASN A 171 -15.39 -7.73 6.81
CA ASN A 171 -15.76 -8.46 8.01
C ASN A 171 -16.35 -9.84 7.66
N TYR A 172 -17.30 -9.90 6.72
CA TYR A 172 -17.85 -11.15 6.22
C TYR A 172 -16.76 -12.10 5.72
N MET A 173 -15.81 -11.58 4.95
CA MET A 173 -14.69 -12.35 4.39
C MET A 173 -13.77 -12.89 5.50
N CYS A 174 -13.44 -12.08 6.49
CA CYS A 174 -12.62 -12.52 7.63
C CYS A 174 -13.29 -13.64 8.44
N VAL A 175 -14.61 -13.53 8.67
CA VAL A 175 -15.40 -14.51 9.46
C VAL A 175 -15.48 -15.86 8.75
N HIS A 176 -15.75 -15.83 7.45
CA HIS A 176 -15.98 -17.04 6.67
C HIS A 176 -14.68 -17.67 6.12
N ARG A 177 -13.50 -17.12 6.49
CA ARG A 177 -12.18 -17.62 6.10
C ARG A 177 -12.07 -17.94 4.60
N TYR A 178 -12.60 -17.07 3.77
CA TYR A 178 -12.38 -17.21 2.33
C TYR A 178 -10.91 -16.98 2.05
N THR A 179 -10.24 -18.02 1.54
CA THR A 179 -8.81 -18.03 1.25
C THR A 179 -8.44 -17.39 -0.08
N GLU A 180 -9.37 -16.65 -0.69
CA GLU A 180 -9.12 -15.99 -1.96
C GLU A 180 -8.18 -14.78 -1.80
N ASP A 181 -7.48 -14.44 -2.87
CA ASP A 181 -6.56 -13.28 -2.91
C ASP A 181 -7.33 -11.99 -2.62
N THR A 182 -6.82 -11.14 -1.72
CA THR A 182 -7.41 -9.82 -1.44
C THR A 182 -7.65 -8.99 -2.70
N LYS A 183 -6.79 -9.10 -3.71
CA LYS A 183 -6.98 -8.46 -5.01
C LYS A 183 -8.23 -8.95 -5.75
N TYR A 184 -8.61 -10.19 -5.58
CA TYR A 184 -9.85 -10.73 -6.14
C TYR A 184 -11.07 -10.08 -5.49
N PHE A 185 -11.04 -9.90 -4.17
CA PHE A 185 -12.11 -9.23 -3.44
C PHE A 185 -12.23 -7.77 -3.81
N ASP A 186 -11.10 -7.08 -3.92
CA ASP A 186 -11.06 -5.68 -4.35
C ASP A 186 -11.71 -5.50 -5.72
N LYS A 187 -11.44 -6.40 -6.68
CA LYS A 187 -12.10 -6.39 -8.01
C LYS A 187 -13.61 -6.62 -7.91
N THR A 188 -14.04 -7.51 -7.05
CA THR A 188 -15.46 -7.80 -6.86
C THR A 188 -16.17 -6.62 -6.23
N PHE A 189 -15.54 -6.00 -5.23
CA PHE A 189 -16.06 -4.82 -4.57
C PHE A 189 -16.15 -3.63 -5.54
N GLU A 190 -15.12 -3.38 -6.36
CA GLU A 190 -15.15 -2.33 -7.37
C GLU A 190 -16.33 -2.50 -8.34
N LYS A 191 -16.56 -3.71 -8.83
CA LYS A 191 -17.70 -3.99 -9.72
C LYS A 191 -19.05 -3.69 -9.09
N LEU A 192 -19.18 -3.97 -7.79
CA LEU A 192 -20.44 -3.80 -7.07
C LEU A 192 -20.75 -2.34 -6.73
N TYR A 193 -19.71 -1.54 -6.47
CA TYR A 193 -19.89 -0.22 -5.85
C TYR A 193 -19.23 0.93 -6.63
N SER A 194 -18.66 0.66 -7.81
CA SER A 194 -18.05 1.70 -8.67
C SER A 194 -17.12 2.64 -7.90
N LEU A 195 -16.13 2.06 -7.23
CA LEU A 195 -15.20 2.83 -6.40
C LEU A 195 -14.39 3.84 -7.22
N ASN A 196 -14.14 4.98 -6.61
CA ASN A 196 -13.19 5.93 -7.14
C ASN A 196 -11.77 5.35 -7.04
N SER A 197 -10.97 5.56 -8.07
CA SER A 197 -9.59 5.10 -8.10
C SER A 197 -8.63 6.18 -8.59
N ILE A 198 -7.43 6.21 -8.00
CA ILE A 198 -6.37 7.10 -8.44
C ILE A 198 -5.83 6.59 -9.77
N GLN A 199 -5.67 7.50 -10.72
CA GLN A 199 -5.16 7.15 -12.05
C GLN A 199 -3.72 6.64 -11.96
N PRO A 200 -3.37 5.51 -12.62
CA PRO A 200 -2.03 4.91 -12.58
C PRO A 200 -0.89 5.87 -12.94
N LYS A 201 -1.13 6.76 -13.91
CA LYS A 201 -0.14 7.76 -14.34
C LYS A 201 0.25 8.76 -13.25
N LYS A 202 -0.65 9.07 -12.32
CA LYS A 202 -0.39 9.96 -11.21
C LYS A 202 0.47 9.32 -10.13
N MET A 203 0.51 7.99 -10.07
CA MET A 203 1.23 7.20 -9.07
C MET A 203 2.51 6.54 -9.63
N GLY A 204 2.97 6.92 -10.81
CA GLY A 204 4.15 6.31 -11.43
C GLY A 204 3.99 4.83 -11.75
N CYS A 205 2.75 4.35 -11.87
CA CYS A 205 2.44 2.99 -12.29
C CYS A 205 2.39 2.83 -13.80
N MET A 206 2.40 3.95 -14.55
CA MET A 206 2.25 4.01 -15.99
C MET A 206 3.29 4.96 -16.59
N ASP A 207 3.99 4.50 -17.62
CA ASP A 207 4.93 5.33 -18.37
C ASP A 207 4.20 6.34 -19.29
N LEU A 208 4.97 7.24 -19.91
CA LEU A 208 4.43 8.26 -20.83
C LEU A 208 3.72 7.66 -22.04
N ASN A 209 4.07 6.43 -22.43
CA ASN A 209 3.47 5.71 -23.55
C ASN A 209 2.20 4.92 -23.17
N GLY A 210 1.75 5.01 -21.91
CA GLY A 210 0.58 4.28 -21.42
C GLY A 210 0.81 2.81 -21.08
N ASN A 211 2.07 2.38 -20.92
CA ASN A 211 2.41 1.03 -20.51
C ASN A 211 2.53 0.91 -19.00
N PRO A 212 2.15 -0.24 -18.41
CA PRO A 212 2.40 -0.50 -17.01
C PRO A 212 3.91 -0.53 -16.70
N VAL A 213 4.28 0.09 -15.60
CA VAL A 213 5.64 0.02 -15.04
C VAL A 213 5.68 -1.09 -14.01
N TYR A 214 6.44 -2.13 -14.29
CA TYR A 214 6.55 -3.30 -13.43
C TYR A 214 7.74 -3.20 -12.48
N THR A 215 7.71 -3.96 -11.40
CA THR A 215 8.82 -4.08 -10.45
C THR A 215 10.15 -4.38 -11.14
N ALA A 216 10.15 -5.27 -12.15
CA ALA A 216 11.35 -5.60 -12.91
C ALA A 216 11.91 -4.40 -13.70
N ASP A 217 11.07 -3.49 -14.14
CA ASP A 217 11.50 -2.27 -14.82
C ASP A 217 12.17 -1.32 -13.84
N LEU A 218 11.62 -1.16 -12.64
CA LEU A 218 12.14 -0.29 -11.59
C LEU A 218 13.54 -0.69 -11.11
N ILE A 219 13.81 -1.99 -10.97
CA ILE A 219 15.13 -2.51 -10.55
C ILE A 219 16.08 -2.80 -11.71
N SER A 220 15.72 -2.43 -12.94
CA SER A 220 16.57 -2.48 -14.12
C SER A 220 17.23 -1.12 -14.39
N ASN A 221 18.13 -1.06 -15.37
CA ASN A 221 18.74 0.19 -15.84
C ASN A 221 17.95 0.88 -16.96
N LYS A 222 16.70 0.47 -17.20
CA LYS A 222 15.81 1.09 -18.20
C LYS A 222 15.63 2.57 -17.90
N ASN A 223 15.48 3.38 -18.93
CA ASN A 223 14.98 4.74 -18.80
C ASN A 223 13.45 4.69 -18.90
N ILE A 224 12.75 5.26 -17.92
CA ILE A 224 11.30 5.31 -17.87
C ILE A 224 10.89 6.77 -17.74
N GLU A 225 10.04 7.23 -18.64
CA GLU A 225 9.53 8.60 -18.63
C GLU A 225 8.10 8.62 -18.11
N PHE A 226 7.79 9.60 -17.28
CA PHE A 226 6.47 9.78 -16.67
C PHE A 226 5.85 11.11 -17.04
N GLU A 227 4.53 11.21 -16.87
CA GLU A 227 3.83 12.49 -17.00
C GLU A 227 4.24 13.46 -15.88
N ASN A 228 4.30 14.76 -16.21
CA ASN A 228 4.58 15.83 -15.24
C ASN A 228 3.54 15.91 -14.09
N SER A 229 2.39 15.30 -14.27
CA SER A 229 1.33 15.25 -13.26
C SER A 229 1.52 14.16 -12.20
N MET A 230 2.58 13.36 -12.31
CA MET A 230 2.93 12.33 -11.33
C MET A 230 3.32 12.98 -9.99
N PHE A 231 2.78 12.45 -8.90
CA PHE A 231 3.11 12.93 -7.54
C PHE A 231 3.92 11.93 -6.72
N CYS A 232 3.90 10.65 -7.07
CA CYS A 232 4.71 9.62 -6.42
C CYS A 232 5.07 8.50 -7.38
N LEU A 233 6.14 7.78 -7.06
CA LEU A 233 6.49 6.50 -7.69
C LEU A 233 5.99 5.37 -6.80
N PHE A 234 5.13 4.52 -7.33
CA PHE A 234 4.69 3.29 -6.65
C PHE A 234 5.74 2.18 -6.79
N ILE A 235 6.17 1.65 -5.66
CA ILE A 235 7.17 0.59 -5.55
C ILE A 235 6.52 -0.64 -4.93
N ASN A 236 6.21 -1.64 -5.75
CA ASN A 236 5.49 -2.84 -5.27
C ASN A 236 6.39 -3.74 -4.41
N LEU A 237 6.59 -3.36 -3.16
CA LEU A 237 7.43 -4.10 -2.21
C LEU A 237 6.93 -5.53 -2.00
N SER A 238 5.62 -5.74 -1.98
CA SER A 238 5.04 -7.08 -1.85
C SER A 238 5.42 -7.99 -3.03
N HIS A 239 5.46 -7.42 -4.25
CA HIS A 239 5.91 -8.17 -5.42
C HIS A 239 7.43 -8.38 -5.42
N MET A 240 8.21 -7.37 -5.01
CA MET A 240 9.67 -7.53 -4.85
C MET A 240 10.01 -8.69 -3.92
N LYS A 241 9.35 -8.76 -2.78
CA LYS A 241 9.53 -9.81 -1.78
C LYS A 241 9.13 -11.21 -2.27
N LYS A 242 8.16 -11.30 -3.19
CA LYS A 242 7.63 -12.57 -3.69
C LYS A 242 8.63 -13.38 -4.53
N TYR A 243 9.61 -12.72 -5.14
CA TYR A 243 10.51 -13.37 -6.10
C TYR A 243 11.97 -13.27 -5.66
N ARG A 244 12.64 -14.42 -5.50
CA ARG A 244 14.05 -14.53 -5.12
C ARG A 244 14.99 -13.72 -6.01
N LYS A 245 14.68 -13.59 -7.30
CA LYS A 245 15.49 -12.79 -8.25
C LYS A 245 15.61 -11.32 -7.87
N ASN A 246 14.72 -10.79 -7.03
CA ASN A 246 14.70 -9.41 -6.57
C ASN A 246 15.39 -9.23 -5.20
N GLU A 247 15.80 -10.33 -4.56
CA GLU A 247 16.37 -10.34 -3.20
C GLU A 247 17.60 -9.44 -3.07
N TRP A 248 18.43 -9.39 -4.11
CA TRP A 248 19.63 -8.56 -4.10
C TRP A 248 19.30 -7.09 -3.87
N PHE A 249 18.23 -6.57 -4.46
CA PHE A 249 17.81 -5.17 -4.30
C PHE A 249 17.25 -4.89 -2.89
N LEU A 250 16.51 -5.84 -2.33
CA LEU A 250 15.94 -5.73 -0.98
C LEU A 250 16.97 -5.80 0.14
N LYS A 251 18.22 -6.18 -0.17
CA LYS A 251 19.35 -6.20 0.78
C LYS A 251 20.17 -4.93 0.77
N LEU A 252 19.97 -4.07 -0.22
CA LEU A 252 20.70 -2.82 -0.34
C LEU A 252 20.32 -1.86 0.80
N ASP A 253 21.33 -1.20 1.36
CA ASP A 253 21.09 -0.06 2.23
C ASP A 253 20.74 1.21 1.45
N LYS A 254 20.38 2.29 2.15
CA LYS A 254 19.97 3.57 1.56
C LYS A 254 21.01 4.10 0.57
N GLU A 255 22.30 4.06 0.94
CA GLU A 255 23.37 4.56 0.07
C GLU A 255 23.58 3.68 -1.15
N GLU A 256 23.53 2.37 -0.97
CA GLU A 256 23.64 1.39 -2.04
C GLU A 256 22.47 1.51 -3.03
N ILE A 257 21.23 1.72 -2.54
CA ILE A 257 20.06 1.98 -3.39
C ILE A 257 20.32 3.22 -4.26
N MET A 258 20.72 4.34 -3.66
CA MET A 258 20.95 5.60 -4.37
C MET A 258 22.14 5.53 -5.36
N LYS A 259 23.15 4.71 -5.07
CA LYS A 259 24.31 4.48 -5.96
C LYS A 259 24.05 3.40 -7.00
N SER A 260 22.94 2.64 -6.90
CA SER A 260 22.66 1.55 -7.83
C SER A 260 22.38 2.06 -9.24
N ASN A 261 22.82 1.29 -10.25
CA ASN A 261 22.52 1.60 -11.64
C ASN A 261 21.11 1.13 -12.06
N THR A 262 20.15 1.20 -11.12
CA THR A 262 18.75 0.90 -11.39
C THR A 262 17.99 2.18 -11.71
N PHE A 263 16.82 2.04 -12.36
CA PHE A 263 15.93 3.18 -12.55
C PHE A 263 15.55 3.82 -11.20
N ILE A 264 15.11 3.00 -10.24
CA ILE A 264 14.67 3.48 -8.92
C ILE A 264 15.79 4.17 -8.15
N GLY A 265 17.02 3.68 -8.22
CA GLY A 265 18.16 4.33 -7.55
C GLY A 265 18.44 5.73 -8.12
N LYS A 266 18.46 5.86 -9.44
CA LYS A 266 18.61 7.15 -10.13
C LYS A 266 17.47 8.10 -9.80
N PHE A 267 16.24 7.58 -9.85
CA PHE A 267 15.03 8.35 -9.56
C PHE A 267 15.03 8.89 -8.12
N ILE A 268 15.31 8.04 -7.14
CA ILE A 268 15.39 8.47 -5.75
C ILE A 268 16.49 9.51 -5.55
N THR A 269 17.66 9.31 -6.17
CA THR A 269 18.77 10.28 -6.08
C THR A 269 18.42 11.65 -6.66
N GLU A 270 17.64 11.69 -7.73
CA GLU A 270 17.18 12.92 -8.37
C GLU A 270 16.20 13.72 -7.50
N TYR A 271 15.31 13.00 -6.78
CA TYR A 271 14.20 13.61 -6.03
C TYR A 271 14.39 13.58 -4.49
N SER A 272 15.52 13.11 -3.95
CA SER A 272 15.89 13.17 -2.53
C SER A 272 16.58 14.48 -2.18
#